data_6af1f41504187aa779bc53e38720d7f9
#
_entry.id   6af1f41504187aa779bc53e38720d7f9
#
_cell.length_a   1.000
_cell.length_b   1.000
_cell.length_c   1.000
_cell.angle_alpha   90.00
_cell.angle_beta   90.00
_cell.angle_gamma   90.00
#
_symmetry.space_group_name_H-M   'P 1'
#
loop_
_entity.id
_entity.type
_entity.pdbx_description
1 polymer ?
#
loop_
_entity_poly.entity_id
_entity_poly.type
_entity_poly.pdbx_seq_one_letter_code
_entity_poly.pdbx_strand_id
1 'polypeptide(L)'
;MATKLQDENTTCLAATPSDPRPTVLVFDSGVGGLSVYNEIRQLLPNLHYIYAFDNVAFPYGEKSEEFIVERVLEIVTAVQQRYPLALAVIACNTASTVSLPALRDKFAFPVVGVVPAIKPAARLTANGVVGLLATRGTVKRPYTRELIARFANECKIEMLGSAELVELAEAKLHGEPVPLDELRRILRPWLRMQEPPDTVVLGCTHFPLLQEELQQVLPEGTRMIDSGAAIARRTAWLLGHEAPDAKSGDANIAYCMALTAETEQLLSVLQRYGFESLEKLPLS
;
A
#
# COMPACT_ATOMS: atom_id res chain seq x y z
N MET A 1 -18.84 54.20 -34.05
CA MET A 1 -19.20 53.44 -32.84
C MET A 1 -18.56 52.03 -32.95
N ALA A 2 -17.43 51.82 -32.27
CA ALA A 2 -16.73 50.58 -32.31
C ALA A 2 -16.71 50.00 -30.87
N THR A 3 -17.41 48.90 -30.69
CA THR A 3 -17.53 48.23 -29.42
C THR A 3 -16.30 47.29 -29.24
N LYS A 4 -15.49 47.57 -28.23
CA LYS A 4 -14.38 46.72 -27.79
C LYS A 4 -14.95 45.46 -27.15
N LEU A 5 -14.62 44.32 -27.71
CA LEU A 5 -14.67 43.02 -27.02
C LEU A 5 -13.44 42.92 -26.11
N GLN A 6 -13.67 42.78 -24.83
CA GLN A 6 -12.64 42.49 -23.84
C GLN A 6 -12.44 40.95 -23.83
N ASP A 7 -11.25 40.54 -24.21
CA ASP A 7 -10.76 39.18 -23.99
C ASP A 7 -10.49 39.01 -22.50
N GLU A 8 -11.32 38.24 -21.81
CA GLU A 8 -11.03 37.74 -20.48
C GLU A 8 -10.07 36.53 -20.61
N ASN A 9 -8.79 36.85 -20.52
CA ASN A 9 -7.72 35.87 -20.43
C ASN A 9 -7.73 35.31 -19.00
N THR A 10 -8.50 34.24 -18.74
CA THR A 10 -8.47 33.51 -17.48
C THR A 10 -7.18 32.71 -17.43
N THR A 11 -6.12 33.35 -16.97
CA THR A 11 -4.86 32.69 -16.60
C THR A 11 -5.15 31.80 -15.40
N CYS A 12 -5.18 30.50 -15.63
CA CYS A 12 -5.20 29.53 -14.59
C CYS A 12 -3.90 29.68 -13.76
N LEU A 13 -3.99 30.44 -12.68
CA LEU A 13 -2.90 30.57 -11.70
C LEU A 13 -2.69 29.17 -11.11
N ALA A 14 -1.60 28.54 -11.46
CA ALA A 14 -1.11 27.37 -10.75
C ALA A 14 -0.97 27.78 -9.26
N ALA A 15 -1.73 27.15 -8.39
CA ALA A 15 -1.66 27.40 -6.96
C ALA A 15 -0.21 27.18 -6.51
N THR A 16 0.40 28.22 -5.95
CA THR A 16 1.67 28.09 -5.25
C THR A 16 1.50 27.03 -4.15
N PRO A 17 2.45 26.11 -3.99
CA PRO A 17 2.36 25.10 -2.92
C PRO A 17 2.16 25.81 -1.57
N SER A 18 1.05 25.55 -0.90
CA SER A 18 0.74 26.15 0.40
C SER A 18 1.59 25.55 1.52
N ASP A 19 2.02 24.30 1.36
CA ASP A 19 2.83 23.57 2.32
C ASP A 19 4.30 23.53 1.88
N PRO A 20 5.25 23.97 2.75
CA PRO A 20 6.68 23.91 2.47
C PRO A 20 7.23 22.47 2.55
N ARG A 21 6.47 21.54 3.12
CA ARG A 21 6.87 20.13 3.23
C ARG A 21 6.63 19.38 1.92
N PRO A 22 7.52 18.45 1.53
CA PRO A 22 7.26 17.57 0.40
C PRO A 22 5.95 16.79 0.61
N THR A 23 5.06 16.81 -0.38
CA THR A 23 3.80 16.05 -0.33
C THR A 23 4.02 14.65 -0.89
N VAL A 24 3.70 13.64 -0.10
CA VAL A 24 3.80 12.23 -0.47
C VAL A 24 2.41 11.61 -0.53
N LEU A 25 2.05 11.07 -1.70
CA LEU A 25 0.88 10.23 -1.85
C LEU A 25 1.22 8.80 -1.40
N VAL A 26 0.38 8.22 -0.55
CA VAL A 26 0.35 6.77 -0.28
C VAL A 26 -0.98 6.24 -0.77
N PHE A 27 -0.96 5.37 -1.78
CA PHE A 27 -2.14 4.79 -2.40
C PHE A 27 -2.25 3.30 -2.11
N ASP A 28 -3.44 2.84 -1.77
CA ASP A 28 -3.79 1.42 -1.67
C ASP A 28 -5.19 1.14 -2.26
N SER A 29 -5.51 -0.11 -2.52
CA SER A 29 -6.85 -0.55 -2.89
C SER A 29 -7.84 -0.52 -1.71
N GLY A 30 -7.33 -0.61 -0.49
CA GLY A 30 -8.07 -0.57 0.78
C GLY A 30 -7.28 0.18 1.84
N VAL A 31 -7.44 -0.23 3.10
CA VAL A 31 -6.73 0.41 4.23
C VAL A 31 -5.52 -0.37 4.73
N GLY A 32 -5.18 -1.50 4.11
CA GLY A 32 -3.97 -2.26 4.44
C GLY A 32 -2.68 -1.49 4.26
N GLY A 33 -2.63 -0.57 3.29
CA GLY A 33 -1.50 0.32 3.03
C GLY A 33 -1.12 1.23 4.20
N LEU A 34 -1.97 1.35 5.22
CA LEU A 34 -1.63 2.02 6.48
C LEU A 34 -0.45 1.34 7.19
N SER A 35 -0.22 0.05 6.99
CA SER A 35 0.96 -0.66 7.48
C SER A 35 2.25 -0.10 6.89
N VAL A 36 2.28 0.13 5.58
CA VAL A 36 3.41 0.74 4.86
C VAL A 36 3.55 2.22 5.21
N TYR A 37 2.44 2.94 5.24
CA TYR A 37 2.42 4.35 5.63
C TYR A 37 3.01 4.56 7.03
N ASN A 38 2.68 3.69 7.99
CA ASN A 38 3.19 3.80 9.35
C ASN A 38 4.72 3.70 9.41
N GLU A 39 5.33 2.80 8.66
CA GLU A 39 6.78 2.69 8.52
C GLU A 39 7.40 3.95 7.91
N ILE A 40 6.77 4.51 6.87
CA ILE A 40 7.23 5.75 6.23
C ILE A 40 7.13 6.91 7.20
N ARG A 41 6.00 7.08 7.89
CA ARG A 41 5.76 8.17 8.83
C ARG A 41 6.71 8.13 10.04
N GLN A 42 7.03 6.94 10.54
CA GLN A 42 8.00 6.79 11.64
C GLN A 42 9.39 7.25 11.23
N LEU A 43 9.81 6.97 10.00
CA LEU A 43 11.11 7.39 9.47
C LEU A 43 11.12 8.85 9.03
N LEU A 44 10.01 9.34 8.48
CA LEU A 44 9.86 10.67 7.88
C LEU A 44 8.63 11.41 8.45
N PRO A 45 8.64 11.78 9.75
CA PRO A 45 7.46 12.33 10.42
C PRO A 45 7.05 13.74 9.94
N ASN A 46 7.96 14.48 9.30
CA ASN A 46 7.78 15.88 8.93
C ASN A 46 7.37 16.08 7.45
N LEU A 47 6.79 15.08 6.80
CA LEU A 47 6.24 15.23 5.45
C LEU A 47 4.73 15.57 5.50
N HIS A 48 4.23 16.11 4.40
CA HIS A 48 2.80 16.21 4.16
C HIS A 48 2.32 14.93 3.47
N TYR A 49 1.36 14.25 4.07
CA TYR A 49 0.86 12.97 3.57
C TYR A 49 -0.57 13.06 3.08
N ILE A 50 -0.78 12.53 1.87
CA ILE A 50 -2.09 12.22 1.32
C ILE A 50 -2.21 10.70 1.27
N TYR A 51 -3.20 10.14 1.93
CA TYR A 51 -3.55 8.72 1.81
C TYR A 51 -4.77 8.58 0.91
N ALA A 52 -4.70 7.78 -0.13
CA ALA A 52 -5.84 7.53 -1.00
C ALA A 52 -6.12 6.03 -1.11
N PHE A 53 -7.37 5.62 -0.99
CA PHE A 53 -7.76 4.22 -1.12
C PHE A 53 -9.03 4.04 -1.94
N ASP A 54 -9.06 2.95 -2.72
CA ASP A 54 -10.15 2.67 -3.66
C ASP A 54 -11.17 1.68 -3.10
N ASN A 55 -11.99 2.14 -2.18
CA ASN A 55 -13.05 1.33 -1.58
C ASN A 55 -14.15 0.91 -2.57
N VAL A 56 -14.24 1.53 -3.74
CA VAL A 56 -15.25 1.19 -4.77
C VAL A 56 -14.84 -0.06 -5.55
N ALA A 57 -13.55 -0.21 -5.85
CA ALA A 57 -13.04 -1.33 -6.64
C ALA A 57 -12.31 -2.40 -5.80
N PHE A 58 -12.28 -2.23 -4.48
CA PHE A 58 -11.73 -3.21 -3.53
C PHE A 58 -12.47 -4.57 -3.62
N PRO A 59 -11.79 -5.72 -3.51
CA PRO A 59 -10.33 -5.90 -3.46
C PRO A 59 -9.71 -6.04 -4.87
N TYR A 60 -8.53 -5.50 -5.08
CA TYR A 60 -7.82 -5.55 -6.36
C TYR A 60 -7.30 -6.94 -6.74
N GLY A 61 -7.17 -7.84 -5.79
CA GLY A 61 -6.70 -9.21 -6.03
C GLY A 61 -7.55 -10.03 -7.00
N GLU A 62 -8.78 -9.59 -7.28
CA GLU A 62 -9.76 -10.24 -8.16
C GLU A 62 -10.00 -9.48 -9.47
N LYS A 63 -9.35 -8.34 -9.68
CA LYS A 63 -9.52 -7.49 -10.85
C LYS A 63 -8.51 -7.84 -11.96
N SER A 64 -8.89 -7.52 -13.22
CA SER A 64 -7.96 -7.64 -14.34
C SER A 64 -6.80 -6.64 -14.24
N GLU A 65 -5.70 -6.91 -14.92
CA GLU A 65 -4.52 -6.06 -14.91
C GLU A 65 -4.81 -4.70 -15.55
N GLU A 66 -5.52 -4.71 -16.68
CA GLU A 66 -5.91 -3.50 -17.42
C GLU A 66 -6.76 -2.58 -16.54
N PHE A 67 -7.78 -3.14 -15.87
CA PHE A 67 -8.63 -2.40 -14.96
C PHE A 67 -7.82 -1.74 -13.83
N ILE A 68 -6.90 -2.50 -13.20
CA ILE A 68 -6.07 -1.97 -12.11
C ILE A 68 -5.19 -0.82 -12.60
N VAL A 69 -4.55 -0.97 -13.76
CA VAL A 69 -3.67 0.05 -14.33
C VAL A 69 -4.44 1.35 -14.61
N GLU A 70 -5.57 1.26 -15.29
CA GLU A 70 -6.41 2.41 -15.61
C GLU A 70 -6.88 3.11 -14.34
N ARG A 71 -7.35 2.35 -13.37
CA ARG A 71 -7.90 2.84 -12.12
C ARG A 71 -6.85 3.57 -11.27
N VAL A 72 -5.67 2.98 -11.12
CA VAL A 72 -4.57 3.61 -10.37
C VAL A 72 -4.09 4.89 -11.06
N LEU A 73 -3.97 4.89 -12.39
CA LEU A 73 -3.62 6.08 -13.17
C LEU A 73 -4.64 7.22 -12.97
N GLU A 74 -5.92 6.91 -12.99
CA GLU A 74 -7.01 7.86 -12.76
C GLU A 74 -6.90 8.51 -11.37
N ILE A 75 -6.76 7.69 -10.31
CA ILE A 75 -6.70 8.17 -8.93
C ILE A 75 -5.46 9.01 -8.68
N VAL A 76 -4.27 8.53 -9.10
CA VAL A 76 -3.02 9.29 -8.93
C VAL A 76 -3.07 10.62 -9.68
N THR A 77 -3.68 10.65 -10.89
CA THR A 77 -3.89 11.87 -11.65
C THR A 77 -4.79 12.85 -10.89
N ALA A 78 -5.90 12.37 -10.32
CA ALA A 78 -6.82 13.21 -9.57
C ALA A 78 -6.17 13.83 -8.31
N VAL A 79 -5.27 13.09 -7.63
CA VAL A 79 -4.50 13.63 -6.50
C VAL A 79 -3.45 14.64 -6.98
N GLN A 80 -2.71 14.34 -8.06
CA GLN A 80 -1.71 15.24 -8.63
C GLN A 80 -2.31 16.60 -9.05
N GLN A 81 -3.54 16.60 -9.55
CA GLN A 81 -4.23 17.84 -9.92
C GLN A 81 -4.52 18.77 -8.73
N ARG A 82 -4.53 18.21 -7.51
CA ARG A 82 -4.81 18.96 -6.26
C ARG A 82 -3.54 19.30 -5.49
N TYR A 83 -2.53 18.44 -5.59
CA TYR A 83 -1.32 18.53 -4.77
C TYR A 83 -0.07 18.41 -5.63
N PRO A 84 0.95 19.24 -5.38
CA PRO A 84 2.27 19.11 -6.01
C PRO A 84 3.00 17.91 -5.40
N LEU A 85 2.79 16.72 -5.96
CA LEU A 85 3.40 15.50 -5.42
C LEU A 85 4.92 15.48 -5.62
N ALA A 86 5.66 15.30 -4.52
CA ALA A 86 7.09 15.04 -4.53
C ALA A 86 7.41 13.55 -4.80
N LEU A 87 6.50 12.64 -4.41
CA LEU A 87 6.64 11.20 -4.57
C LEU A 87 5.28 10.51 -4.38
N ALA A 88 5.07 9.40 -5.06
CA ALA A 88 3.95 8.50 -4.80
C ALA A 88 4.43 7.10 -4.39
N VAL A 89 3.80 6.55 -3.35
CA VAL A 89 3.97 5.17 -2.90
C VAL A 89 2.71 4.39 -3.25
N ILE A 90 2.85 3.38 -4.09
CA ILE A 90 1.77 2.43 -4.37
C ILE A 90 1.85 1.33 -3.31
N ALA A 91 1.15 1.55 -2.20
CA ALA A 91 1.16 0.68 -1.02
C ALA A 91 0.17 -0.49 -1.16
N CYS A 92 0.12 -1.08 -2.34
CA CYS A 92 -0.68 -2.25 -2.67
C CYS A 92 0.19 -3.20 -3.50
N ASN A 93 0.47 -4.40 -2.98
CA ASN A 93 1.26 -5.38 -3.73
C ASN A 93 0.60 -5.72 -5.07
N THR A 94 -0.70 -5.93 -5.07
CA THR A 94 -1.46 -6.26 -6.29
C THR A 94 -1.36 -5.15 -7.33
N ALA A 95 -1.59 -3.90 -6.94
CA ALA A 95 -1.47 -2.76 -7.86
C ALA A 95 -0.02 -2.56 -8.34
N SER A 96 0.96 -2.66 -7.44
CA SER A 96 2.37 -2.47 -7.77
C SER A 96 2.86 -3.44 -8.83
N THR A 97 2.42 -4.71 -8.80
CA THR A 97 2.88 -5.72 -9.75
C THR A 97 2.50 -5.41 -11.21
N VAL A 98 1.51 -4.55 -11.45
CA VAL A 98 0.99 -4.28 -12.81
C VAL A 98 1.05 -2.80 -13.20
N SER A 99 0.92 -1.86 -12.26
CA SER A 99 0.76 -0.44 -12.61
C SER A 99 2.05 0.38 -12.62
N LEU A 100 3.13 -0.09 -11.98
CA LEU A 100 4.38 0.69 -11.86
C LEU A 100 4.97 1.16 -13.20
N PRO A 101 5.05 0.35 -14.27
CA PRO A 101 5.57 0.81 -15.55
C PRO A 101 4.76 2.00 -16.10
N ALA A 102 3.44 1.89 -16.13
CA ALA A 102 2.56 2.92 -16.65
C ALA A 102 2.59 4.21 -15.81
N LEU A 103 2.68 4.08 -14.48
CA LEU A 103 2.82 5.23 -13.58
C LEU A 103 4.14 5.98 -13.80
N ARG A 104 5.24 5.23 -13.93
CA ARG A 104 6.59 5.82 -14.16
C ARG A 104 6.74 6.46 -15.53
N ASP A 105 6.00 5.98 -16.51
CA ASP A 105 5.94 6.59 -17.85
C ASP A 105 5.13 7.89 -17.84
N LYS A 106 4.03 7.92 -17.09
CA LYS A 106 3.11 9.07 -17.07
C LYS A 106 3.57 10.21 -16.16
N PHE A 107 4.15 9.93 -15.00
CA PHE A 107 4.43 10.94 -13.98
C PHE A 107 5.92 11.26 -13.85
N ALA A 108 6.26 12.56 -13.71
CA ALA A 108 7.63 13.01 -13.54
C ALA A 108 8.20 12.79 -12.14
N PHE A 109 7.35 12.70 -11.12
CA PHE A 109 7.79 12.41 -9.76
C PHE A 109 8.11 10.91 -9.58
N PRO A 110 9.00 10.56 -8.63
CA PRO A 110 9.31 9.15 -8.34
C PRO A 110 8.09 8.36 -7.87
N VAL A 111 7.96 7.12 -8.37
CA VAL A 111 6.93 6.19 -7.94
C VAL A 111 7.59 4.95 -7.32
N VAL A 112 7.29 4.73 -6.03
CA VAL A 112 7.72 3.57 -5.26
C VAL A 112 6.58 2.56 -5.18
N GLY A 113 6.84 1.32 -5.52
CA GLY A 113 5.87 0.24 -5.38
C GLY A 113 6.28 -0.74 -4.28
N VAL A 114 5.28 -1.38 -3.70
CA VAL A 114 5.46 -2.46 -2.72
C VAL A 114 5.45 -3.79 -3.45
N VAL A 115 6.47 -4.59 -3.22
CA VAL A 115 6.60 -5.94 -3.77
C VAL A 115 6.89 -6.93 -2.66
N PRO A 116 6.50 -8.22 -2.80
CA PRO A 116 6.77 -9.22 -1.78
C PRO A 116 8.26 -9.33 -1.44
N ALA A 117 8.58 -9.43 -0.15
CA ALA A 117 9.95 -9.43 0.37
C ALA A 117 10.67 -10.79 0.15
N ILE A 118 10.62 -11.33 -1.06
CA ILE A 118 11.17 -12.65 -1.44
C ILE A 118 12.67 -12.73 -1.20
N LYS A 119 13.42 -11.71 -1.67
CA LYS A 119 14.88 -11.70 -1.56
C LYS A 119 15.38 -11.72 -0.12
N PRO A 120 14.87 -10.88 0.81
CA PRO A 120 15.25 -10.99 2.22
C PRO A 120 14.80 -12.30 2.86
N ALA A 121 13.62 -12.84 2.51
CA ALA A 121 13.15 -14.12 3.02
C ALA A 121 14.08 -15.29 2.66
N ALA A 122 14.50 -15.36 1.39
CA ALA A 122 15.42 -16.38 0.92
C ALA A 122 16.79 -16.35 1.64
N ARG A 123 17.18 -15.18 2.16
CA ARG A 123 18.42 -15.04 2.94
C ARG A 123 18.23 -15.38 4.43
N LEU A 124 17.01 -15.26 4.92
CA LEU A 124 16.68 -15.46 6.34
C LEU A 124 16.32 -16.90 6.66
N THR A 125 15.76 -17.65 5.73
CA THR A 125 15.35 -19.04 5.98
C THR A 125 16.52 -19.90 6.39
N ALA A 126 16.31 -20.74 7.40
CA ALA A 126 17.29 -21.69 7.89
C ALA A 126 17.03 -23.09 7.35
N ASN A 127 15.75 -23.47 7.12
CA ASN A 127 15.39 -24.77 6.58
C ASN A 127 15.21 -24.78 5.05
N GLY A 128 15.37 -23.62 4.38
CA GLY A 128 15.19 -23.48 2.95
C GLY A 128 13.73 -23.43 2.49
N VAL A 129 12.76 -23.43 3.40
CA VAL A 129 11.33 -23.36 3.08
C VAL A 129 10.79 -21.99 3.44
N VAL A 130 10.33 -21.25 2.45
CA VAL A 130 9.75 -19.91 2.60
C VAL A 130 8.28 -19.94 2.24
N GLY A 131 7.42 -19.48 3.14
CA GLY A 131 6.00 -19.23 2.86
C GLY A 131 5.80 -17.87 2.20
N LEU A 132 5.04 -17.82 1.11
CA LEU A 132 4.53 -16.57 0.56
C LEU A 132 3.02 -16.50 0.81
N LEU A 133 2.64 -15.66 1.77
CA LEU A 133 1.26 -15.36 2.08
C LEU A 133 0.85 -14.08 1.34
N ALA A 134 -0.09 -14.18 0.39
CA ALA A 134 -0.45 -13.06 -0.47
C ALA A 134 -1.92 -13.14 -0.92
N THR A 135 -2.39 -12.20 -1.73
CA THR A 135 -3.68 -12.33 -2.40
C THR A 135 -3.61 -13.40 -3.51
N ARG A 136 -4.74 -13.98 -3.88
CA ARG A 136 -4.82 -14.94 -4.99
C ARG A 136 -4.28 -14.35 -6.30
N GLY A 137 -4.53 -13.06 -6.54
CA GLY A 137 -4.00 -12.34 -7.70
C GLY A 137 -2.47 -12.28 -7.68
N THR A 138 -1.87 -11.87 -6.55
CA THR A 138 -0.41 -11.75 -6.41
C THR A 138 0.29 -13.09 -6.60
N VAL A 139 -0.24 -14.18 -6.04
CA VAL A 139 0.33 -15.53 -6.16
C VAL A 139 0.36 -16.02 -7.62
N LYS A 140 -0.65 -15.69 -8.41
CA LYS A 140 -0.80 -16.18 -9.79
C LYS A 140 0.00 -15.39 -10.82
N ARG A 141 0.43 -14.16 -10.51
CA ARG A 141 1.04 -13.25 -11.49
C ARG A 141 2.44 -13.68 -11.93
N PRO A 142 2.79 -13.49 -13.21
CA PRO A 142 4.12 -13.76 -13.75
C PRO A 142 5.21 -13.02 -12.96
N TYR A 143 4.97 -11.77 -12.59
CA TYR A 143 5.91 -10.96 -11.80
C TYR A 143 6.34 -11.63 -10.49
N THR A 144 5.43 -12.27 -9.76
CA THR A 144 5.75 -13.00 -8.52
C THR A 144 6.66 -14.19 -8.81
N ARG A 145 6.41 -14.93 -9.89
CA ARG A 145 7.24 -16.04 -10.32
C ARG A 145 8.64 -15.59 -10.74
N GLU A 146 8.74 -14.45 -11.42
CA GLU A 146 10.02 -13.85 -11.80
C GLU A 146 10.85 -13.43 -10.58
N LEU A 147 10.21 -12.84 -9.56
CA LEU A 147 10.87 -12.53 -8.28
C LEU A 147 11.42 -13.78 -7.60
N ILE A 148 10.64 -14.84 -7.54
CA ILE A 148 11.04 -16.14 -6.97
C ILE A 148 12.20 -16.72 -7.75
N ALA A 149 12.09 -16.82 -9.06
CA ALA A 149 13.14 -17.36 -9.93
C ALA A 149 14.45 -16.58 -9.81
N ARG A 150 14.37 -15.27 -9.63
CA ARG A 150 15.55 -14.40 -9.56
C ARG A 150 16.23 -14.40 -8.19
N PHE A 151 15.47 -14.53 -7.11
CA PHE A 151 15.97 -14.26 -5.76
C PHE A 151 15.85 -15.40 -4.78
N ALA A 152 15.12 -16.46 -5.11
CA ALA A 152 14.83 -17.58 -4.22
C ALA A 152 14.80 -18.94 -4.95
N ASN A 153 15.58 -19.08 -6.02
CA ASN A 153 15.65 -20.29 -6.83
C ASN A 153 16.21 -21.52 -6.05
N GLU A 154 16.93 -21.28 -4.97
CA GLU A 154 17.45 -22.34 -4.08
C GLU A 154 16.52 -22.68 -2.91
N CYS A 155 15.41 -21.93 -2.77
CA CYS A 155 14.44 -22.14 -1.72
C CYS A 155 13.19 -22.86 -2.24
N LYS A 156 12.57 -23.65 -1.38
CA LYS A 156 11.23 -24.15 -1.61
C LYS A 156 10.23 -23.05 -1.21
N ILE A 157 9.49 -22.52 -2.18
CA ILE A 157 8.49 -21.48 -1.93
C ILE A 157 7.11 -22.11 -1.86
N GLU A 158 6.50 -22.06 -0.68
CA GLU A 158 5.14 -22.50 -0.43
C GLU A 158 4.20 -21.29 -0.49
N MET A 159 3.44 -21.19 -1.59
CA MET A 159 2.56 -20.06 -1.82
C MET A 159 1.14 -20.34 -1.30
N LEU A 160 0.58 -19.38 -0.58
CA LEU A 160 -0.79 -19.41 -0.08
C LEU A 160 -1.50 -18.10 -0.39
N GLY A 161 -2.52 -18.16 -1.24
CA GLY A 161 -3.34 -17.01 -1.62
C GLY A 161 -4.66 -17.01 -0.87
N SER A 162 -4.95 -15.95 -0.12
CA SER A 162 -6.21 -15.81 0.62
C SER A 162 -6.82 -14.42 0.45
N ALA A 163 -8.10 -14.37 0.10
CA ALA A 163 -8.92 -13.16 0.19
C ALA A 163 -9.46 -12.98 1.61
N GLU A 164 -9.78 -14.07 2.29
CA GLU A 164 -10.34 -14.07 3.64
C GLU A 164 -9.43 -13.39 4.67
N LEU A 165 -8.10 -13.51 4.52
CA LEU A 165 -7.16 -12.78 5.39
C LEU A 165 -7.23 -11.27 5.19
N VAL A 166 -7.55 -10.80 4.01
CA VAL A 166 -7.76 -9.37 3.74
C VAL A 166 -9.01 -8.90 4.48
N GLU A 167 -10.09 -9.65 4.41
CA GLU A 167 -11.35 -9.35 5.10
C GLU A 167 -11.16 -9.35 6.64
N LEU A 168 -10.42 -10.32 7.19
CA LEU A 168 -10.09 -10.35 8.61
C LEU A 168 -9.25 -9.15 9.06
N ALA A 169 -8.33 -8.68 8.24
CA ALA A 169 -7.52 -7.50 8.54
C ALA A 169 -8.36 -6.21 8.52
N GLU A 170 -9.28 -6.07 7.56
CA GLU A 170 -10.23 -4.95 7.51
C GLU A 170 -11.15 -4.98 8.75
N ALA A 171 -11.73 -6.13 9.10
CA ALA A 171 -12.58 -6.29 10.29
C ALA A 171 -11.82 -5.92 11.58
N LYS A 172 -10.55 -6.33 11.71
CA LYS A 172 -9.68 -5.94 12.83
C LYS A 172 -9.53 -4.42 12.94
N LEU A 173 -9.37 -3.71 11.82
CA LEU A 173 -9.29 -2.24 11.83
C LEU A 173 -10.59 -1.59 12.31
N HIS A 174 -11.73 -2.22 12.05
CA HIS A 174 -13.03 -1.81 12.60
C HIS A 174 -13.25 -2.24 14.06
N GLY A 175 -12.27 -2.88 14.69
CA GLY A 175 -12.32 -3.27 16.11
C GLY A 175 -12.88 -4.67 16.37
N GLU A 176 -13.09 -5.47 15.33
CA GLU A 176 -13.54 -6.84 15.48
C GLU A 176 -12.37 -7.76 15.86
N PRO A 177 -12.60 -8.75 16.75
CA PRO A 177 -11.55 -9.72 17.09
C PRO A 177 -11.28 -10.67 15.92
N VAL A 178 -10.02 -11.04 15.73
CA VAL A 178 -9.61 -12.01 14.71
C VAL A 178 -9.77 -13.44 15.24
N PRO A 179 -10.63 -14.28 14.63
CA PRO A 179 -10.80 -15.66 15.06
C PRO A 179 -9.57 -16.51 14.72
N LEU A 180 -8.83 -16.97 15.73
CA LEU A 180 -7.63 -17.78 15.52
C LEU A 180 -7.91 -19.11 14.79
N ASP A 181 -9.12 -19.67 14.96
CA ASP A 181 -9.50 -20.90 14.28
C ASP A 181 -9.64 -20.71 12.76
N GLU A 182 -10.10 -19.52 12.34
CA GLU A 182 -10.11 -19.15 10.91
C GLU A 182 -8.69 -19.07 10.36
N LEU A 183 -7.77 -18.45 11.10
CA LEU A 183 -6.37 -18.41 10.71
C LEU A 183 -5.78 -19.82 10.60
N ARG A 184 -6.06 -20.70 11.57
CA ARG A 184 -5.63 -22.13 11.53
C ARG A 184 -6.20 -22.85 10.32
N ARG A 185 -7.45 -22.59 9.98
CA ARG A 185 -8.11 -23.17 8.79
C ARG A 185 -7.43 -22.71 7.51
N ILE A 186 -7.15 -21.42 7.38
CA ILE A 186 -6.51 -20.83 6.20
C ILE A 186 -5.06 -21.35 6.07
N LEU A 187 -4.31 -21.37 7.17
CA LEU A 187 -2.90 -21.78 7.20
C LEU A 187 -2.72 -23.31 7.26
N ARG A 188 -3.80 -24.08 7.31
CA ARG A 188 -3.76 -25.55 7.42
C ARG A 188 -2.83 -26.25 6.43
N PRO A 189 -2.70 -25.81 5.15
CA PRO A 189 -1.74 -26.43 4.23
C PRO A 189 -0.31 -26.43 4.79
N TRP A 190 0.14 -25.32 5.39
CA TRP A 190 1.47 -25.20 5.97
C TRP A 190 1.59 -25.91 7.32
N LEU A 191 0.56 -25.80 8.18
CA LEU A 191 0.55 -26.39 9.53
C LEU A 191 0.58 -27.93 9.51
N ARG A 192 0.23 -28.57 8.38
CA ARG A 192 0.27 -30.03 8.20
C ARG A 192 1.52 -30.52 7.49
N MET A 193 2.42 -29.63 7.09
CA MET A 193 3.67 -30.03 6.46
C MET A 193 4.61 -30.67 7.51
N GLN A 194 5.40 -31.62 7.09
CA GLN A 194 6.46 -32.21 7.91
C GLN A 194 7.55 -31.16 8.19
N GLU A 195 7.87 -30.34 7.19
CA GLU A 195 8.77 -29.19 7.29
C GLU A 195 8.02 -27.94 6.83
N PRO A 196 7.34 -27.22 7.74
CA PRO A 196 6.65 -25.99 7.41
C PRO A 196 7.62 -24.84 7.14
N PRO A 197 7.18 -23.76 6.48
CA PRO A 197 8.01 -22.56 6.32
C PRO A 197 8.50 -22.03 7.67
N ASP A 198 9.80 -21.81 7.79
CA ASP A 198 10.40 -21.14 8.96
C ASP A 198 10.44 -19.60 8.78
N THR A 199 10.20 -19.16 7.57
CA THR A 199 10.16 -17.74 7.20
C THR A 199 8.96 -17.50 6.31
N VAL A 200 8.11 -16.53 6.67
CA VAL A 200 6.87 -16.19 5.97
C VAL A 200 6.94 -14.77 5.46
N VAL A 201 6.76 -14.59 4.16
CA VAL A 201 6.61 -13.29 3.51
C VAL A 201 5.15 -12.86 3.60
N LEU A 202 4.89 -11.72 4.23
CA LEU A 202 3.59 -11.07 4.24
C LEU A 202 3.44 -10.24 2.95
N GLY A 203 3.03 -10.90 1.88
CA GLY A 203 2.98 -10.36 0.52
C GLY A 203 1.71 -9.58 0.18
N CYS A 204 0.98 -9.13 1.19
CA CYS A 204 -0.15 -8.20 1.10
C CYS A 204 -0.03 -7.17 2.22
N THR A 205 -0.33 -5.92 1.94
CA THR A 205 -0.23 -4.81 2.91
C THR A 205 -1.19 -4.92 4.10
N HIS A 206 -2.24 -5.72 3.97
CA HIS A 206 -3.14 -6.05 5.07
C HIS A 206 -2.53 -7.02 6.09
N PHE A 207 -1.65 -7.90 5.68
CA PHE A 207 -1.21 -9.01 6.53
C PHE A 207 -0.30 -8.62 7.70
N PRO A 208 0.54 -7.57 7.63
CA PRO A 208 1.22 -7.03 8.80
C PRO A 208 0.27 -6.60 9.93
N LEU A 209 -0.97 -6.22 9.60
CA LEU A 209 -2.01 -5.89 10.59
C LEU A 209 -2.45 -7.11 11.43
N LEU A 210 -2.26 -8.33 10.90
CA LEU A 210 -2.58 -9.61 11.54
C LEU A 210 -1.35 -10.29 12.15
N GLN A 211 -0.20 -9.61 12.24
CA GLN A 211 1.06 -10.23 12.63
C GLN A 211 1.00 -10.91 14.00
N GLU A 212 0.34 -10.30 14.97
CA GLU A 212 0.21 -10.84 16.33
C GLU A 212 -0.60 -12.14 16.35
N GLU A 213 -1.70 -12.21 15.60
CA GLU A 213 -2.55 -13.38 15.51
C GLU A 213 -1.91 -14.50 14.67
N LEU A 214 -1.24 -14.12 13.58
CA LEU A 214 -0.47 -15.06 12.75
C LEU A 214 0.66 -15.71 13.57
N GLN A 215 1.34 -14.95 14.44
CA GLN A 215 2.39 -15.48 15.31
C GLN A 215 1.87 -16.52 16.31
N GLN A 216 0.60 -16.42 16.74
CA GLN A 216 -0.03 -17.37 17.65
C GLN A 216 -0.43 -18.68 16.95
N VAL A 217 -0.54 -18.68 15.63
CA VAL A 217 -1.01 -19.83 14.83
C VAL A 217 0.13 -20.53 14.11
N LEU A 218 1.12 -19.77 13.63
CA LEU A 218 2.30 -20.33 12.97
C LEU A 218 3.19 -21.08 13.97
N PRO A 219 4.00 -22.05 13.51
CA PRO A 219 4.94 -22.75 14.36
C PRO A 219 5.86 -21.79 15.12
N GLU A 220 6.21 -22.16 16.37
CA GLU A 220 7.12 -21.37 17.18
C GLU A 220 8.45 -21.13 16.46
N GLY A 221 8.95 -19.89 16.53
CA GLY A 221 10.17 -19.47 15.83
C GLY A 221 9.99 -19.11 14.36
N THR A 222 8.78 -19.21 13.78
CA THR A 222 8.52 -18.72 12.42
C THR A 222 8.75 -17.21 12.36
N ARG A 223 9.58 -16.80 11.43
CA ARG A 223 9.88 -15.38 11.16
C ARG A 223 8.93 -14.82 10.11
N MET A 224 8.33 -13.70 10.39
CA MET A 224 7.50 -12.98 9.42
C MET A 224 8.24 -11.73 8.93
N ILE A 225 8.18 -11.49 7.64
CA ILE A 225 8.77 -10.31 7.02
C ILE A 225 7.81 -9.68 6.02
N ASP A 226 7.82 -8.36 5.96
CA ASP A 226 7.10 -7.56 5.00
C ASP A 226 8.04 -6.56 4.31
N SER A 227 7.49 -5.70 3.46
CA SER A 227 8.27 -4.73 2.70
C SER A 227 8.27 -3.32 3.30
N GLY A 228 7.49 -3.06 4.36
CA GLY A 228 7.22 -1.71 4.86
C GLY A 228 8.49 -0.90 5.17
N ALA A 229 9.38 -1.44 6.01
CA ALA A 229 10.62 -0.77 6.38
C ALA A 229 11.56 -0.53 5.17
N ALA A 230 11.57 -1.43 4.18
CA ALA A 230 12.36 -1.25 2.95
C ALA A 230 11.78 -0.13 2.09
N ILE A 231 10.47 -0.03 2.00
CA ILE A 231 9.78 1.05 1.29
C ILE A 231 10.01 2.39 1.98
N ALA A 232 9.97 2.45 3.32
CA ALA A 232 10.28 3.66 4.07
C ALA A 232 11.71 4.16 3.78
N ARG A 233 12.69 3.29 3.83
CA ARG A 233 14.10 3.63 3.47
C ARG A 233 14.23 4.08 2.01
N ARG A 234 13.52 3.45 1.07
CA ARG A 234 13.55 3.86 -0.34
C ARG A 234 12.92 5.23 -0.55
N THR A 235 11.82 5.52 0.13
CA THR A 235 11.16 6.82 0.13
C THR A 235 12.09 7.91 0.67
N ALA A 236 12.74 7.66 1.81
CA ALA A 236 13.72 8.58 2.39
C ALA A 236 14.89 8.87 1.44
N TRP A 237 15.43 7.84 0.80
CA TRP A 237 16.52 7.99 -0.15
C TRP A 237 16.13 8.84 -1.36
N LEU A 238 14.93 8.64 -1.91
CA LEU A 238 14.43 9.40 -3.07
C LEU A 238 14.14 10.86 -2.74
N LEU A 239 13.73 11.16 -1.52
CA LEU A 239 13.45 12.52 -1.05
C LEU A 239 14.70 13.26 -0.54
N GLY A 240 15.89 12.62 -0.54
CA GLY A 240 17.17 13.26 -0.25
C GLY A 240 17.52 13.39 1.22
N HIS A 241 16.99 12.55 2.12
CA HIS A 241 17.30 12.47 3.57
C HIS A 241 17.02 13.71 4.42
N GLU A 242 16.73 14.85 3.81
CA GLU A 242 16.42 16.09 4.51
C GLU A 242 14.91 16.30 4.53
N ALA A 243 14.25 15.71 5.52
CA ALA A 243 12.91 16.18 5.86
C ALA A 243 13.08 17.61 6.42
N PRO A 244 12.42 18.62 5.84
CA PRO A 244 12.52 19.97 6.37
C PRO A 244 12.06 19.99 7.83
N ASP A 245 12.71 20.82 8.67
CA ASP A 245 12.31 21.04 10.05
C ASP A 245 10.95 21.76 10.21
N ALA A 246 10.18 21.81 9.14
CA ALA A 246 8.88 22.46 9.09
C ALA A 246 7.89 21.71 9.99
N LYS A 247 7.64 22.26 11.17
CA LYS A 247 6.71 21.71 12.18
C LYS A 247 5.25 22.11 11.94
N SER A 248 4.98 22.97 10.97
CA SER A 248 3.63 23.45 10.64
C SER A 248 3.42 23.43 9.12
N GLY A 249 2.27 22.99 8.70
CA GLY A 249 1.86 22.94 7.30
C GLY A 249 0.41 22.43 7.20
N ASP A 250 -0.02 22.10 6.02
CA ASP A 250 -1.36 21.58 5.76
C ASP A 250 -1.60 20.24 6.49
N ALA A 251 -2.86 19.98 6.86
CA ALA A 251 -3.26 18.74 7.48
C ALA A 251 -3.03 17.54 6.56
N ASN A 252 -2.65 16.39 7.13
CA ASN A 252 -2.67 15.14 6.41
C ASN A 252 -4.12 14.72 6.17
N ILE A 253 -4.45 14.35 4.94
CA ILE A 253 -5.81 14.06 4.50
C ILE A 253 -5.87 12.65 3.92
N ALA A 254 -6.94 11.93 4.24
CA ALA A 254 -7.28 10.68 3.60
C ALA A 254 -8.41 10.87 2.57
N TYR A 255 -8.28 10.20 1.44
CA TYR A 255 -9.29 10.18 0.38
C TYR A 255 -9.81 8.76 0.13
N CYS A 256 -11.12 8.65 -0.02
CA CYS A 256 -11.77 7.45 -0.54
C CYS A 256 -12.52 7.76 -1.83
N MET A 257 -12.88 6.74 -2.59
CA MET A 257 -13.61 6.92 -3.85
C MET A 257 -15.11 7.07 -3.64
N ALA A 258 -15.64 6.53 -2.53
CA ALA A 258 -17.02 6.73 -2.11
C ALA A 258 -17.09 6.88 -0.57
N LEU A 259 -17.78 7.92 -0.11
CA LEU A 259 -18.16 8.04 1.31
C LEU A 259 -19.40 7.18 1.56
N THR A 260 -19.27 6.24 2.45
CA THR A 260 -20.32 5.34 2.92
C THR A 260 -20.31 5.33 4.46
N ALA A 261 -21.38 4.88 5.09
CA ALA A 261 -21.41 4.75 6.56
C ALA A 261 -20.25 3.87 7.08
N GLU A 262 -19.84 2.87 6.31
CA GLU A 262 -18.72 1.99 6.63
C GLU A 262 -17.36 2.72 6.53
N THR A 263 -17.13 3.50 5.47
CA THR A 263 -15.89 4.28 5.34
C THR A 263 -15.81 5.43 6.34
N GLU A 264 -16.94 6.02 6.74
CA GLU A 264 -16.96 7.06 7.78
C GLU A 264 -16.48 6.52 9.14
N GLN A 265 -16.75 5.25 9.46
CA GLN A 265 -16.25 4.59 10.66
C GLN A 265 -14.71 4.48 10.67
N LEU A 266 -14.06 4.46 9.51
CA LEU A 266 -12.59 4.48 9.40
C LEU A 266 -11.95 5.80 9.84
N LEU A 267 -12.70 6.89 9.95
CA LEU A 267 -12.14 8.18 10.34
C LEU A 267 -11.39 8.10 11.69
N SER A 268 -11.94 7.39 12.67
CA SER A 268 -11.28 7.20 13.98
C SER A 268 -9.97 6.41 13.87
N VAL A 269 -9.91 5.46 12.93
CA VAL A 269 -8.69 4.71 12.63
C VAL A 269 -7.67 5.64 11.97
N LEU A 270 -8.07 6.35 10.93
CA LEU A 270 -7.22 7.28 10.18
C LEU A 270 -6.67 8.39 11.08
N GLN A 271 -7.44 8.90 12.02
CA GLN A 271 -7.00 9.89 13.01
C GLN A 271 -5.87 9.35 13.91
N ARG A 272 -5.90 8.08 14.30
CA ARG A 272 -4.79 7.43 15.03
C ARG A 272 -3.51 7.38 14.20
N TYR A 273 -3.64 7.32 12.87
CA TYR A 273 -2.52 7.41 11.93
C TYR A 273 -2.13 8.86 11.59
N GLY A 274 -2.82 9.88 12.16
CA GLY A 274 -2.49 11.29 12.01
C GLY A 274 -3.11 11.98 10.80
N PHE A 275 -4.17 11.41 10.21
CA PHE A 275 -5.01 12.08 9.22
C PHE A 275 -6.13 12.84 9.91
N GLU A 276 -6.36 14.10 9.49
CA GLU A 276 -7.38 14.94 10.14
C GLU A 276 -8.76 14.72 9.56
N SER A 277 -8.85 14.42 8.28
CA SER A 277 -10.12 14.21 7.58
C SER A 277 -10.10 13.01 6.65
N LEU A 278 -11.30 12.52 6.35
CA LEU A 278 -11.57 11.56 5.28
C LEU A 278 -12.55 12.23 4.31
N GLU A 279 -12.15 12.34 3.07
CA GLU A 279 -12.92 13.02 2.03
C GLU A 279 -13.13 12.10 0.82
N LYS A 280 -14.17 12.40 0.03
CA LYS A 280 -14.34 11.77 -1.27
C LYS A 280 -13.40 12.43 -2.27
N LEU A 281 -12.59 11.63 -2.97
CA LEU A 281 -11.80 12.09 -4.12
C LEU A 281 -12.70 12.17 -5.35
N PRO A 282 -12.99 13.37 -5.90
CA PRO A 282 -13.68 13.46 -7.17
C PRO A 282 -12.77 12.99 -8.30
N LEU A 283 -13.20 11.96 -9.02
CA LEU A 283 -12.57 11.52 -10.26
C LEU A 283 -13.20 12.28 -11.43
N SER A 284 -12.38 12.66 -12.42
CA SER A 284 -12.81 13.41 -13.62
C SER A 284 -13.44 12.50 -14.68
#